data_c7d342ae424be1e458fd3dc13d2f0f0a
#
_entry.id   c7d342ae424be1e458fd3dc13d2f0f0a
#
_cell.length_a   1.000
_cell.length_b   1.000
_cell.length_c   1.000
_cell.angle_alpha   90.00
_cell.angle_beta   90.00
_cell.angle_gamma   90.00
#
_symmetry.space_group_name_H-M   'P 1'
#
loop_
_entity.id
_entity.type
_entity.pdbx_description
1 polymer ?
#
loop_
_entity_poly.entity_id
_entity_poly.type
_entity_poly.pdbx_seq_one_letter_code
_entity_poly.pdbx_strand_id
1 'polypeptide(L)'
;MTSIESDQSCVHIRWMIRRDMASVLAIEGQSFEFPWTEDEFIRCLRQRDCIGMVAERNEEVAGFMIYELHKTRIHILSFAIHPEFRRQSVGTAMVEKLVSKLAYQRRNRIVLEVRETNLPAQLFFRQLGFRATGVLKSFYEDTPEDAFLMQFRYEEESVQEGNAKRFAS
;
A
#
# COMPACT_ATOMS: atom_id res chain seq x y z
N MET A 1 8.17 41.92 -3.98
CA MET A 1 8.82 40.58 -3.90
C MET A 1 7.88 39.62 -3.22
N THR A 2 7.07 38.96 -3.97
CA THR A 2 6.21 37.91 -3.47
C THR A 2 7.02 36.63 -3.41
N SER A 3 7.31 36.20 -2.19
CA SER A 3 7.88 34.89 -1.93
C SER A 3 6.85 33.88 -2.36
N ILE A 4 7.12 33.14 -3.42
CA ILE A 4 6.38 31.93 -3.75
C ILE A 4 6.86 30.91 -2.73
N GLU A 5 6.18 30.86 -1.59
CA GLU A 5 6.25 29.71 -0.73
C GLU A 5 5.64 28.56 -1.53
N SER A 6 6.50 27.69 -2.01
CA SER A 6 6.09 26.39 -2.50
C SER A 6 5.51 25.64 -1.29
N ASP A 7 4.20 25.74 -1.14
CA ASP A 7 3.43 24.89 -0.23
C ASP A 7 3.49 23.45 -0.76
N GLN A 8 4.63 22.81 -0.56
CA GLN A 8 4.70 21.37 -0.58
C GLN A 8 4.05 20.90 0.71
N SER A 9 2.72 20.89 0.73
CA SER A 9 1.98 20.28 1.82
C SER A 9 2.41 18.82 1.92
N CYS A 10 3.26 18.54 2.89
CA CYS A 10 3.85 17.23 3.13
C CYS A 10 2.74 16.26 3.51
N VAL A 11 2.70 15.11 2.86
CA VAL A 11 1.80 14.01 3.23
C VAL A 11 2.28 13.44 4.56
N HIS A 12 1.41 13.46 5.56
CA HIS A 12 1.68 12.84 6.85
C HIS A 12 1.03 11.47 6.93
N ILE A 13 1.83 10.42 7.06
CA ILE A 13 1.36 9.05 7.18
C ILE A 13 1.43 8.64 8.65
N ARG A 14 0.29 8.22 9.18
CA ARG A 14 0.13 7.82 10.58
C ARG A 14 -0.79 6.62 10.71
N TRP A 15 -0.85 6.04 11.88
CA TRP A 15 -1.80 5.00 12.17
C TRP A 15 -3.23 5.54 12.16
N MET A 16 -4.14 4.70 11.68
CA MET A 16 -5.56 4.97 11.68
C MET A 16 -6.10 4.98 13.11
N ILE A 17 -6.92 5.97 13.43
CA ILE A 17 -7.64 6.07 14.70
C ILE A 17 -9.14 6.05 14.45
N ARG A 18 -9.93 5.85 15.49
CA ARG A 18 -11.38 5.67 15.38
C ARG A 18 -12.10 6.79 14.62
N ARG A 19 -11.71 8.03 14.84
CA ARG A 19 -12.33 9.18 14.16
C ARG A 19 -12.09 9.22 12.64
N ASP A 20 -11.12 8.47 12.14
CA ASP A 20 -10.83 8.39 10.69
C ASP A 20 -11.84 7.50 9.96
N MET A 21 -12.62 6.69 10.68
CA MET A 21 -13.51 5.69 10.08
C MET A 21 -14.48 6.30 9.08
N ALA A 22 -15.11 7.43 9.39
CA ALA A 22 -16.05 8.08 8.48
C ALA A 22 -15.39 8.47 7.15
N SER A 23 -14.17 9.03 7.18
CA SER A 23 -13.41 9.39 5.99
C SER A 23 -12.96 8.17 5.20
N VAL A 24 -12.52 7.12 5.88
CA VAL A 24 -12.11 5.86 5.27
C VAL A 24 -13.28 5.18 4.54
N LEU A 25 -14.45 5.12 5.16
CA LEU A 25 -15.67 4.57 4.55
C LEU A 25 -16.09 5.38 3.32
N ALA A 26 -15.98 6.70 3.36
CA ALA A 26 -16.30 7.55 2.22
C ALA A 26 -15.34 7.30 1.05
N ILE A 27 -14.04 7.17 1.31
CA ILE A 27 -13.02 6.87 0.29
C ILE A 27 -13.25 5.47 -0.29
N GLU A 28 -13.51 4.47 0.54
CA GLU A 28 -13.82 3.10 0.12
C GLU A 28 -15.02 3.07 -0.81
N GLY A 29 -16.12 3.72 -0.43
CA GLY A 29 -17.35 3.78 -1.22
C GLY A 29 -17.21 4.47 -2.56
N GLN A 30 -16.31 5.45 -2.65
CA GLN A 30 -16.01 6.18 -3.90
C GLN A 30 -15.00 5.45 -4.79
N SER A 31 -14.28 4.48 -4.26
CA SER A 31 -13.16 3.82 -4.93
C SER A 31 -13.51 2.44 -5.48
N PHE A 32 -14.45 1.73 -4.86
CA PHE A 32 -14.77 0.36 -5.18
C PHE A 32 -16.26 0.15 -5.49
N GLU A 33 -16.53 -0.70 -6.45
CA GLU A 33 -17.91 -1.14 -6.79
C GLU A 33 -18.52 -1.95 -5.65
N PHE A 34 -17.72 -2.75 -4.96
CA PHE A 34 -18.11 -3.60 -3.83
C PHE A 34 -17.33 -3.21 -2.57
N PRO A 35 -17.67 -2.04 -1.96
CA PRO A 35 -16.91 -1.53 -0.84
C PRO A 35 -17.11 -2.38 0.42
N TRP A 36 -16.09 -2.42 1.27
CA TRP A 36 -16.23 -2.96 2.62
C TRP A 36 -17.20 -2.12 3.44
N THR A 37 -17.96 -2.81 4.28
CA THR A 37 -18.81 -2.17 5.28
C THR A 37 -17.97 -1.73 6.50
N GLU A 38 -18.57 -0.87 7.34
CA GLU A 38 -17.94 -0.49 8.61
C GLU A 38 -17.66 -1.70 9.49
N ASP A 39 -18.59 -2.67 9.56
CA ASP A 39 -18.42 -3.88 10.34
C ASP A 39 -17.26 -4.75 9.85
N GLU A 40 -17.04 -4.81 8.55
CA GLU A 40 -15.90 -5.52 7.96
C GLU A 40 -14.57 -4.85 8.32
N PHE A 41 -14.49 -3.53 8.27
CA PHE A 41 -13.31 -2.78 8.73
C PHE A 41 -13.03 -3.02 10.21
N ILE A 42 -14.06 -2.89 11.06
CA ILE A 42 -13.92 -3.10 12.51
C ILE A 42 -13.48 -4.52 12.81
N ARG A 43 -14.07 -5.52 12.15
CA ARG A 43 -13.71 -6.92 12.33
C ARG A 43 -12.25 -7.17 11.97
N CYS A 44 -11.78 -6.61 10.87
CA CYS A 44 -10.39 -6.70 10.45
C CYS A 44 -9.45 -6.02 11.47
N LEU A 45 -9.73 -4.78 11.83
CA LEU A 45 -8.88 -3.97 12.71
C LEU A 45 -8.83 -4.46 14.16
N ARG A 46 -9.78 -5.29 14.59
CA ARG A 46 -9.74 -5.96 15.90
C ARG A 46 -8.73 -7.09 15.96
N GLN A 47 -8.30 -7.61 14.82
CA GLN A 47 -7.30 -8.66 14.78
C GLN A 47 -5.92 -8.08 15.11
N ARG A 48 -5.15 -8.82 15.91
CA ARG A 48 -3.85 -8.36 16.41
C ARG A 48 -2.86 -7.99 15.31
N ASP A 49 -2.87 -8.74 14.22
CA ASP A 49 -1.91 -8.60 13.14
C ASP A 49 -2.42 -7.70 12.00
N CYS A 50 -3.61 -7.12 12.14
CA CYS A 50 -4.20 -6.21 11.16
C CYS A 50 -3.96 -4.76 11.58
N ILE A 51 -3.41 -3.98 10.66
CA ILE A 51 -3.03 -2.59 10.90
C ILE A 51 -3.68 -1.68 9.86
N GLY A 52 -4.21 -0.57 10.33
CA GLY A 52 -4.69 0.51 9.48
C GLY A 52 -3.75 1.72 9.52
N MET A 53 -3.46 2.27 8.37
CA MET A 53 -2.80 3.56 8.26
C MET A 53 -3.57 4.51 7.35
N VAL A 54 -3.41 5.80 7.61
CA VAL A 54 -3.97 6.88 6.79
C VAL A 54 -2.88 7.84 6.36
N ALA A 55 -3.10 8.44 5.21
CA ALA A 55 -2.33 9.59 4.75
C ALA A 55 -3.16 10.84 4.97
N GLU A 56 -2.59 11.81 5.64
CA GLU A 56 -3.20 13.10 5.93
C GLU A 56 -2.50 14.18 5.13
N ARG A 57 -3.28 15.02 4.48
CA ARG A 57 -2.81 16.19 3.74
C ARG A 57 -3.78 17.35 3.99
N ASN A 58 -3.26 18.51 4.37
CA ASN A 58 -4.10 19.67 4.72
C ASN A 58 -5.18 19.34 5.78
N GLU A 59 -4.81 18.55 6.79
CA GLU A 59 -5.69 18.12 7.88
C GLU A 59 -6.87 17.23 7.43
N GLU A 60 -6.86 16.75 6.19
CA GLU A 60 -7.84 15.82 5.63
C GLU A 60 -7.24 14.45 5.38
N VAL A 61 -8.04 13.41 5.53
CA VAL A 61 -7.63 12.04 5.16
C VAL A 61 -7.62 11.93 3.63
N ALA A 62 -6.43 11.86 3.06
CA ALA A 62 -6.21 11.76 1.61
C ALA A 62 -6.23 10.32 1.10
N GLY A 63 -5.96 9.36 1.97
CA GLY A 63 -5.93 7.94 1.62
C GLY A 63 -5.82 7.05 2.84
N PHE A 64 -6.06 5.76 2.64
CA PHE A 64 -5.93 4.76 3.69
C PHE A 64 -5.37 3.45 3.14
N MET A 65 -4.83 2.64 4.03
CA MET A 65 -4.38 1.29 3.75
C MET A 65 -4.64 0.39 4.95
N ILE A 66 -5.20 -0.79 4.69
CA ILE A 66 -5.35 -1.87 5.68
C ILE A 66 -4.44 -3.00 5.25
N TYR A 67 -3.59 -3.48 6.13
CA TYR A 67 -2.69 -4.58 5.85
C TYR A 67 -2.54 -5.52 7.03
N GLU A 68 -2.21 -6.76 6.74
CA GLU A 68 -1.91 -7.82 7.71
C GLU A 68 -0.42 -8.09 7.78
N LEU A 69 0.06 -8.31 8.99
CA LEU A 69 1.43 -8.74 9.25
C LEU A 69 1.48 -10.27 9.37
N HIS A 70 2.10 -10.94 8.40
CA HIS A 70 2.45 -12.34 8.47
C HIS A 70 3.92 -12.52 8.84
N LYS A 71 4.35 -13.74 9.07
CA LYS A 71 5.72 -14.03 9.53
C LYS A 71 6.80 -13.53 8.56
N THR A 72 6.57 -13.69 7.25
CA THR A 72 7.57 -13.36 6.21
C THR A 72 7.09 -12.31 5.21
N ARG A 73 5.82 -11.91 5.28
CA ARG A 73 5.20 -10.99 4.31
C ARG A 73 4.24 -10.01 4.96
N ILE A 74 4.00 -8.93 4.27
CA ILE A 74 2.90 -8.00 4.55
C ILE A 74 1.86 -8.20 3.45
N HIS A 75 0.59 -8.37 3.82
CA HIS A 75 -0.52 -8.52 2.89
C HIS A 75 -1.41 -7.28 2.93
N ILE A 76 -1.45 -6.53 1.84
CA ILE A 76 -2.36 -5.39 1.70
C ILE A 76 -3.76 -5.93 1.43
N LEU A 77 -4.72 -5.59 2.29
CA LEU A 77 -6.11 -6.03 2.19
C LEU A 77 -7.01 -5.00 1.52
N SER A 78 -6.81 -3.73 1.81
CA SER A 78 -7.52 -2.62 1.18
C SER A 78 -6.62 -1.39 1.11
N PHE A 79 -6.73 -0.65 0.02
CA PHE A 79 -5.93 0.54 -0.24
C PHE A 79 -6.64 1.44 -1.23
N ALA A 80 -6.85 2.68 -0.86
CA ALA A 80 -7.46 3.67 -1.75
C ALA A 80 -7.04 5.09 -1.42
N ILE A 81 -7.03 5.93 -2.43
CA ILE A 81 -6.75 7.35 -2.35
C ILE A 81 -8.04 8.13 -2.66
N HIS A 82 -8.32 9.14 -1.84
CA HIS A 82 -9.43 10.05 -2.06
C HIS A 82 -9.35 10.65 -3.47
N PRO A 83 -10.45 10.71 -4.24
CA PRO A 83 -10.43 11.17 -5.64
C PRO A 83 -9.78 12.54 -5.84
N GLU A 84 -9.96 13.48 -4.91
CA GLU A 84 -9.39 14.82 -4.98
C GLU A 84 -7.87 14.85 -4.77
N PHE A 85 -7.30 13.80 -4.16
CA PHE A 85 -5.87 13.69 -3.87
C PHE A 85 -5.14 12.72 -4.79
N ARG A 86 -5.81 12.17 -5.80
CA ARG A 86 -5.18 11.30 -6.80
C ARG A 86 -4.19 12.09 -7.66
N ARG A 87 -3.18 11.42 -8.21
CA ARG A 87 -2.08 11.99 -9.00
C ARG A 87 -1.22 13.02 -8.25
N GLN A 88 -1.22 12.99 -6.94
CA GLN A 88 -0.42 13.85 -6.07
C GLN A 88 0.63 13.07 -5.27
N SER A 89 0.98 11.88 -5.72
CA SER A 89 1.97 10.99 -5.09
C SER A 89 1.62 10.50 -3.68
N VAL A 90 0.37 10.63 -3.24
CA VAL A 90 -0.08 10.16 -1.93
C VAL A 90 0.03 8.64 -1.84
N GLY A 91 -0.48 7.93 -2.85
CA GLY A 91 -0.42 6.47 -2.90
C GLY A 91 1.02 5.94 -2.94
N THR A 92 1.88 6.57 -3.71
CA THR A 92 3.30 6.25 -3.77
C THR A 92 3.96 6.41 -2.41
N ALA A 93 3.71 7.52 -1.71
CA ALA A 93 4.25 7.76 -0.37
C ALA A 93 3.80 6.70 0.65
N MET A 94 2.55 6.25 0.58
CA MET A 94 2.01 5.21 1.45
C MET A 94 2.67 3.85 1.20
N VAL A 95 2.83 3.46 -0.06
CA VAL A 95 3.50 2.20 -0.41
C VAL A 95 4.98 2.24 -0.05
N GLU A 96 5.67 3.34 -0.30
CA GLU A 96 7.08 3.52 0.10
C GLU A 96 7.25 3.45 1.62
N LYS A 97 6.31 4.00 2.38
CA LYS A 97 6.30 3.85 3.84
C LYS A 97 6.17 2.39 4.27
N LEU A 98 5.32 1.62 3.60
CA LEU A 98 5.17 0.20 3.87
C LEU A 98 6.44 -0.58 3.50
N VAL A 99 7.04 -0.29 2.35
CA VAL A 99 8.30 -0.90 1.91
C VAL A 99 9.42 -0.63 2.94
N SER A 100 9.50 0.58 3.48
CA SER A 100 10.50 0.92 4.49
C SER A 100 10.38 0.08 5.76
N LYS A 101 9.19 -0.44 6.07
CA LYS A 101 8.95 -1.29 7.23
C LYS A 101 9.46 -2.73 7.05
N LEU A 102 9.63 -3.20 5.82
CA LEU A 102 10.12 -4.55 5.54
C LEU A 102 11.51 -4.80 6.16
N ALA A 103 12.44 -3.86 5.95
CA ALA A 103 13.81 -3.97 6.43
C ALA A 103 13.89 -4.12 7.96
N TYR A 104 13.03 -3.41 8.71
CA TYR A 104 13.03 -3.42 10.17
C TYR A 104 12.30 -4.63 10.77
N GLN A 105 11.38 -5.22 10.04
CA GLN A 105 10.47 -6.25 10.57
C GLN A 105 10.84 -7.66 10.15
N ARG A 106 11.98 -7.86 9.50
CA ARG A 106 12.45 -9.17 8.99
C ARG A 106 11.47 -9.84 8.01
N ARG A 107 10.65 -9.05 7.35
CA ARG A 107 9.78 -9.50 6.26
C ARG A 107 10.44 -9.16 4.95
N ASN A 108 10.20 -9.98 3.93
CA ASN A 108 10.90 -9.86 2.66
C ASN A 108 10.00 -9.49 1.48
N ARG A 109 8.70 -9.42 1.69
CA ARG A 109 7.77 -9.14 0.58
C ARG A 109 6.46 -8.50 1.03
N ILE A 110 5.84 -7.82 0.09
CA ILE A 110 4.49 -7.29 0.18
C ILE A 110 3.67 -7.96 -0.90
N VAL A 111 2.49 -8.45 -0.57
CA VAL A 111 1.57 -9.09 -1.51
C VAL A 111 0.19 -8.44 -1.47
N LEU A 112 -0.50 -8.47 -2.58
CA LEU A 112 -1.91 -8.07 -2.68
C LEU A 112 -2.56 -8.74 -3.88
N GLU A 113 -3.88 -8.82 -3.86
CA GLU A 113 -4.71 -9.26 -4.98
C GLU A 113 -5.31 -8.04 -5.68
N VAL A 114 -5.27 -8.04 -7.00
CA VAL A 114 -5.83 -6.98 -7.84
C VAL A 114 -6.78 -7.61 -8.84
N ARG A 115 -7.99 -7.05 -8.97
CA ARG A 115 -8.96 -7.52 -9.98
C ARG A 115 -8.36 -7.45 -11.38
N GLU A 116 -8.61 -8.45 -12.20
CA GLU A 116 -8.14 -8.49 -13.58
C GLU A 116 -8.59 -7.29 -14.43
N THR A 117 -9.74 -6.71 -14.07
CA THR A 117 -10.28 -5.52 -14.74
C THR A 117 -9.74 -4.19 -14.21
N ASN A 118 -9.04 -4.21 -13.08
CA ASN A 118 -8.49 -2.99 -12.47
C ASN A 118 -7.09 -2.65 -13.03
N LEU A 119 -7.06 -2.23 -14.29
CA LEU A 119 -5.81 -1.87 -14.96
C LEU A 119 -5.06 -0.70 -14.29
N PRO A 120 -5.72 0.38 -13.82
CA PRO A 120 -5.03 1.46 -13.13
C PRO A 120 -4.25 0.99 -11.90
N ALA A 121 -4.82 0.11 -11.08
CA ALA A 121 -4.13 -0.45 -9.92
C ALA A 121 -2.94 -1.34 -10.32
N GLN A 122 -3.11 -2.17 -11.34
CA GLN A 122 -2.03 -3.01 -11.86
C GLN A 122 -0.84 -2.16 -12.32
N LEU A 123 -1.08 -1.10 -13.06
CA LEU A 123 -0.04 -0.20 -13.55
C LEU A 123 0.62 0.58 -12.41
N PHE A 124 -0.16 1.03 -11.44
CA PHE A 124 0.35 1.73 -10.26
C PHE A 124 1.34 0.86 -9.48
N PHE A 125 0.95 -0.35 -9.12
CA PHE A 125 1.83 -1.25 -8.37
C PHE A 125 3.03 -1.70 -9.19
N ARG A 126 2.86 -1.92 -10.49
CA ARG A 126 3.98 -2.26 -11.38
C ARG A 126 5.04 -1.16 -11.42
N GLN A 127 4.65 0.10 -11.46
CA GLN A 127 5.57 1.23 -11.43
C GLN A 127 6.37 1.30 -10.12
N LEU A 128 5.81 0.78 -9.03
CA LEU A 128 6.47 0.72 -7.72
C LEU A 128 7.32 -0.54 -7.53
N GLY A 129 7.49 -1.36 -8.57
CA GLY A 129 8.32 -2.54 -8.53
C GLY A 129 7.59 -3.84 -8.17
N PHE A 130 6.27 -3.81 -8.07
CA PHE A 130 5.45 -5.03 -7.91
C PHE A 130 5.36 -5.77 -9.23
N ARG A 131 5.30 -7.10 -9.14
CA ARG A 131 5.12 -7.99 -10.30
C ARG A 131 4.01 -8.98 -10.03
N ALA A 132 3.26 -9.33 -11.08
CA ALA A 132 2.28 -10.41 -11.01
C ALA A 132 3.01 -11.74 -10.91
N THR A 133 2.70 -12.52 -9.87
CA THR A 133 3.30 -13.83 -9.59
C THR A 133 2.34 -14.98 -9.79
N GLY A 134 1.06 -14.70 -9.93
CA GLY A 134 0.04 -15.72 -10.12
C GLY A 134 -1.32 -15.15 -10.47
N VAL A 135 -2.21 -16.03 -10.85
CA VAL A 135 -3.62 -15.75 -11.13
C VAL A 135 -4.47 -16.61 -10.20
N LEU A 136 -5.37 -15.98 -9.46
CA LEU A 136 -6.34 -16.65 -8.60
C LEU A 136 -7.67 -16.68 -9.32
N LYS A 137 -8.06 -17.85 -9.83
CA LYS A 137 -9.29 -18.04 -10.59
C LYS A 137 -10.52 -17.85 -9.72
N SER A 138 -11.50 -17.07 -10.22
CA SER A 138 -12.78 -16.81 -9.55
C SER A 138 -12.61 -16.42 -8.08
N PHE A 139 -11.65 -15.53 -7.81
CA PHE A 139 -11.22 -15.17 -6.46
C PHE A 139 -12.28 -14.39 -5.69
N TYR A 140 -13.03 -13.53 -6.37
CA TYR A 140 -14.04 -12.67 -5.76
C TYR A 140 -15.40 -13.37 -5.67
N GLU A 141 -16.07 -13.22 -4.52
CA GLU A 141 -17.40 -13.80 -4.31
C GLU A 141 -18.51 -13.02 -5.05
N ASP A 142 -18.25 -11.74 -5.30
CA ASP A 142 -19.21 -10.79 -5.87
C ASP A 142 -19.29 -10.83 -7.40
N THR A 143 -18.23 -11.28 -8.06
CA THR A 143 -18.12 -11.37 -9.52
C THR A 143 -17.33 -12.60 -9.95
N PRO A 144 -17.46 -13.08 -11.20
CA PRO A 144 -16.66 -14.20 -11.73
C PRO A 144 -15.22 -13.79 -12.11
N GLU A 145 -14.78 -12.61 -11.70
CA GLU A 145 -13.45 -12.10 -12.04
C GLU A 145 -12.32 -12.87 -11.35
N ASP A 146 -11.21 -13.00 -12.06
CA ASP A 146 -9.96 -13.48 -11.51
C ASP A 146 -9.22 -12.36 -10.80
N ALA A 147 -8.32 -12.72 -9.92
CA ALA A 147 -7.36 -11.79 -9.31
C ALA A 147 -5.95 -12.09 -9.78
N PHE A 148 -5.18 -11.04 -10.02
CA PHE A 148 -3.73 -11.14 -10.09
C PHE A 148 -3.15 -11.04 -8.69
N LEU A 149 -2.31 -12.00 -8.33
CA LEU A 149 -1.47 -11.90 -7.15
C LEU A 149 -0.23 -11.08 -7.53
N MET A 150 -0.09 -9.90 -6.92
CA MET A 150 1.04 -9.02 -7.15
C MET A 150 1.96 -9.01 -5.93
N GLN A 151 3.24 -8.97 -6.18
CA GLN A 151 4.26 -9.06 -5.15
C GLN A 151 5.39 -8.05 -5.37
N PHE A 152 5.76 -7.36 -4.30
CA PHE A 152 7.03 -6.65 -4.16
C PHE A 152 7.96 -7.49 -3.29
N ARG A 153 9.16 -7.76 -3.78
CA ARG A 153 10.19 -8.46 -3.00
C ARG A 153 11.29 -7.46 -2.62
N TYR A 154 11.56 -7.37 -1.34
CA TYR A 154 12.72 -6.65 -0.85
C TYR A 154 13.96 -7.51 -1.09
N GLU A 155 14.87 -7.00 -1.92
CA GLU A 155 16.20 -7.55 -2.07
C GLU A 155 17.12 -6.72 -1.19
N GLU A 156 17.70 -7.32 -0.15
CA GLU A 156 18.87 -6.73 0.47
C GLU A 156 19.90 -6.56 -0.65
N GLU A 157 20.36 -5.34 -0.87
CA GLU A 157 21.55 -5.15 -1.68
C GLU A 157 22.62 -6.03 -1.06
N SER A 158 22.93 -7.12 -1.73
CA SER A 158 24.14 -7.86 -1.43
C SER A 158 25.25 -6.86 -1.63
N VAL A 159 25.82 -6.38 -0.53
CA VAL A 159 27.10 -5.72 -0.56
C VAL A 159 28.03 -6.77 -1.19
N GLN A 160 28.23 -6.66 -2.47
CA GLN A 160 29.36 -7.33 -3.08
C GLN A 160 30.56 -6.70 -2.40
N GLU A 161 31.04 -7.37 -1.35
CA GLU A 161 32.41 -7.19 -0.92
C GLU A 161 33.25 -7.41 -2.17
N GLY A 162 33.63 -6.27 -2.73
CA GLY A 162 34.58 -6.27 -3.84
C GLY A 162 35.79 -7.01 -3.35
N ASN A 163 35.95 -8.22 -3.86
CA ASN A 163 37.13 -9.02 -3.66
C ASN A 163 38.29 -8.24 -4.27
N ALA A 164 38.84 -7.33 -3.50
CA ALA A 164 40.09 -6.70 -3.82
C ALA A 164 41.15 -7.78 -3.79
N LYS A 165 41.31 -8.45 -4.93
CA LYS A 165 42.51 -9.24 -5.15
C LYS A 165 43.70 -8.28 -5.07
N ARG A 166 44.30 -8.25 -3.91
CA ARG A 166 45.64 -7.69 -3.78
C ARG A 166 46.56 -8.59 -4.64
N PHE A 167 47.01 -8.06 -5.74
CA PHE A 167 48.17 -8.60 -6.37
C PHE A 167 49.39 -8.21 -5.52
N ALA A 168 49.85 -9.12 -4.68
CA ALA A 168 51.17 -9.06 -4.11
C ALA A 168 52.17 -9.48 -5.22
N SER A 169 53.00 -8.56 -5.64
CA SER A 169 54.20 -8.86 -6.41
C SER A 169 55.29 -9.32 -5.46
#